data_3a0955e663f74af8350ee99c47113afa
#
_entry.id   3a0955e663f74af8350ee99c47113afa
#
_cell.length_a   1.000
_cell.length_b   1.000
_cell.length_c   1.000
_cell.angle_alpha   90.00
_cell.angle_beta   90.00
_cell.angle_gamma   90.00
#
_symmetry.space_group_name_H-M   'P 1'
#
loop_
_entity.id
_entity.type
_entity.pdbx_description
1 polymer ?
#
loop_
_entity_poly.entity_id
_entity_poly.type
_entity_poly.pdbx_seq_one_letter_code
_entity_poly.pdbx_strand_id
1 'polypeptide(L)'
;MRLFACPVCQQQVYFDNTVCLACGSEIAFAPDRLQMVALGGAHRTCVQRQSSEACNWAIEADDPIERCRSCRLTGALSAVGAESLRSRAEAAKRQVLYTLLQLGVPFAPKIHEGDRQGLRFVWAHPGQSEFSMLTGHHSGTIVLNLNEADDAHREATRVSFGEPQRTVLGHLRHELGHYFFQRFIEGRPEV
;
A
#
# COMPACT_ATOMS: atom_id res chain seq x y z
N MET A 1 15.72 6.50 0.50
CA MET A 1 14.38 7.17 0.45
C MET A 1 14.52 8.38 -0.47
N ARG A 2 13.62 8.54 -1.45
CA ARG A 2 13.66 9.72 -2.33
C ARG A 2 13.13 10.93 -1.56
N LEU A 3 13.83 12.04 -1.65
CA LEU A 3 13.36 13.33 -1.15
C LEU A 3 12.52 14.01 -2.24
N PHE A 4 11.47 14.69 -1.81
CA PHE A 4 10.59 15.45 -2.68
C PHE A 4 10.68 16.94 -2.34
N ALA A 5 10.26 17.79 -3.28
CA ALA A 5 10.06 19.19 -3.04
C ALA A 5 8.57 19.52 -2.99
N CYS A 6 8.18 20.46 -2.14
CA CYS A 6 6.84 21.01 -2.16
C CYS A 6 6.59 21.69 -3.52
N PRO A 7 5.50 21.39 -4.23
CA PRO A 7 5.22 21.98 -5.54
C PRO A 7 4.94 23.49 -5.48
N VAL A 8 4.69 24.04 -4.28
CA VAL A 8 4.35 25.46 -4.10
C VAL A 8 5.56 26.29 -3.67
N CYS A 9 6.28 25.85 -2.62
CA CYS A 9 7.36 26.66 -2.03
C CYS A 9 8.76 26.03 -2.15
N GLN A 10 8.88 24.87 -2.78
CA GLN A 10 10.13 24.13 -3.01
C GLN A 10 10.80 23.60 -1.72
N GLN A 11 10.19 23.80 -0.54
CA GLN A 11 10.68 23.19 0.70
C GLN A 11 10.71 21.67 0.59
N GLN A 12 11.72 21.03 1.16
CA GLN A 12 11.82 19.59 1.21
C GLN A 12 10.60 18.98 1.93
N VAL A 13 10.01 17.96 1.33
CA VAL A 13 8.92 17.17 1.90
C VAL A 13 9.19 15.67 1.71
N TYR A 14 8.50 14.85 2.48
CA TYR A 14 8.64 13.40 2.44
C TYR A 14 7.42 12.76 1.79
N PHE A 15 7.57 11.51 1.36
CA PHE A 15 6.53 10.74 0.68
C PHE A 15 5.20 10.71 1.45
N ASP A 16 5.25 10.61 2.78
CA ASP A 16 4.06 10.49 3.63
C ASP A 16 3.43 11.84 4.01
N ASN A 17 4.05 12.98 3.60
CA ASN A 17 3.48 14.28 3.91
C ASN A 17 2.17 14.51 3.15
N THR A 18 1.18 15.05 3.86
CA THR A 18 -0.11 15.48 3.33
C THR A 18 -0.27 17.00 3.35
N VAL A 19 0.60 17.68 4.09
CA VAL A 19 0.69 19.14 4.20
C VAL A 19 2.15 19.53 4.18
N CYS A 20 2.49 20.61 3.49
CA CYS A 20 3.80 21.25 3.59
C CYS A 20 3.85 22.12 4.84
N LEU A 21 4.72 21.78 5.79
CA LEU A 21 4.83 22.51 7.05
C LEU A 21 5.39 23.94 6.89
N ALA A 22 6.06 24.25 5.78
CA ALA A 22 6.63 25.58 5.54
C ALA A 22 5.59 26.57 4.98
N CYS A 23 4.71 26.14 4.09
CA CYS A 23 3.73 27.04 3.44
C CYS A 23 2.26 26.68 3.69
N GLY A 24 1.98 25.61 4.45
CA GLY A 24 0.61 25.18 4.76
C GLY A 24 -0.16 24.56 3.60
N SER A 25 0.43 24.42 2.41
CA SER A 25 -0.27 23.88 1.25
C SER A 25 -0.58 22.39 1.44
N GLU A 26 -1.78 21.98 1.10
CA GLU A 26 -2.14 20.57 1.00
C GLU A 26 -1.47 19.93 -0.22
N ILE A 27 -0.78 18.83 0.04
CA ILE A 27 -0.01 18.08 -0.96
C ILE A 27 -0.37 16.59 -0.92
N ALA A 28 -0.12 15.91 -2.01
CA ALA A 28 -0.27 14.46 -2.09
C ALA A 28 0.72 13.89 -3.11
N PHE A 29 0.99 12.58 -3.02
CA PHE A 29 1.78 11.88 -4.01
C PHE A 29 0.91 11.53 -5.24
N ALA A 30 1.33 11.98 -6.42
CA ALA A 30 0.69 11.69 -7.70
C ALA A 30 1.41 10.50 -8.38
N PRO A 31 0.75 9.33 -8.49
CA PRO A 31 1.36 8.11 -9.05
C PRO A 31 1.63 8.20 -10.55
N ASP A 32 0.90 9.04 -11.28
CA ASP A 32 1.07 9.33 -12.71
C ASP A 32 2.36 10.12 -13.00
N ARG A 33 2.80 10.94 -12.03
CA ARG A 33 3.98 11.82 -12.15
C ARG A 33 5.18 11.37 -11.31
N LEU A 34 4.98 10.43 -10.39
CA LEU A 34 5.96 10.03 -9.37
C LEU A 34 6.50 11.22 -8.56
N GLN A 35 5.64 12.19 -8.25
CA GLN A 35 5.98 13.45 -7.60
C GLN A 35 4.92 13.84 -6.56
N MET A 36 5.30 14.72 -5.65
CA MET A 36 4.33 15.41 -4.81
C MET A 36 3.67 16.52 -5.63
N VAL A 37 2.35 16.64 -5.51
CA VAL A 37 1.53 17.66 -6.19
C VAL A 37 0.73 18.46 -5.17
N ALA A 38 0.43 19.71 -5.50
CA ALA A 38 -0.58 20.48 -4.78
C ALA A 38 -1.97 19.96 -5.17
N LEU A 39 -2.88 19.94 -4.21
CA LEU A 39 -4.26 19.55 -4.45
C LEU A 39 -5.07 20.72 -5.04
N GLY A 40 -6.08 20.40 -5.83
CA GLY A 40 -6.80 21.33 -6.68
C GLY A 40 -6.31 21.27 -8.12
N GLY A 41 -7.03 21.84 -9.05
CA GLY A 41 -6.68 21.79 -10.47
C GLY A 41 -6.67 20.35 -11.02
N ALA A 42 -5.52 19.89 -11.48
CA ALA A 42 -5.37 18.57 -12.13
C ALA A 42 -5.43 17.35 -11.17
N HIS A 43 -5.35 17.57 -9.87
CA HIS A 43 -5.34 16.47 -8.87
C HIS A 43 -6.27 16.79 -7.70
N ARG A 44 -6.93 15.76 -7.18
CA ARG A 44 -7.80 15.80 -6.00
C ARG A 44 -7.43 14.74 -4.97
N THR A 45 -8.02 14.81 -3.80
CA THR A 45 -7.81 13.86 -2.70
C THR A 45 -8.45 12.50 -2.99
N CYS A 46 -7.81 11.44 -2.54
CA CYS A 46 -8.45 10.14 -2.37
C CYS A 46 -9.48 10.21 -1.24
N VAL A 47 -10.65 9.57 -1.42
CA VAL A 47 -11.69 9.50 -0.37
C VAL A 47 -11.16 8.93 0.95
N GLN A 48 -10.16 8.05 0.90
CA GLN A 48 -9.53 7.48 2.09
C GLN A 48 -8.57 8.44 2.83
N ARG A 49 -8.39 9.66 2.35
CA ARG A 49 -7.55 10.66 3.04
C ARG A 49 -8.13 11.09 4.38
N GLN A 50 -9.46 11.22 4.45
CA GLN A 50 -10.18 11.63 5.67
C GLN A 50 -10.56 10.45 6.57
N SER A 51 -10.34 9.22 6.12
CA SER A 51 -10.53 8.02 6.94
C SER A 51 -9.32 7.77 7.86
N SER A 52 -9.46 6.80 8.76
CA SER A 52 -8.36 6.30 9.58
C SER A 52 -7.14 5.83 8.76
N GLU A 53 -7.29 5.58 7.46
CA GLU A 53 -6.22 5.14 6.57
C GLU A 53 -5.28 6.27 6.15
N ALA A 54 -5.66 7.53 6.35
CA ALA A 54 -4.86 8.74 6.09
C ALA A 54 -4.10 8.68 4.76
N CYS A 55 -4.80 8.42 3.66
CA CYS A 55 -4.19 8.23 2.36
C CYS A 55 -3.48 9.50 1.87
N ASN A 56 -2.19 9.36 1.52
CA ASN A 56 -1.35 10.46 1.02
C ASN A 56 -1.26 10.50 -0.53
N TRP A 57 -2.01 9.64 -1.26
CA TRP A 57 -1.99 9.61 -2.73
C TRP A 57 -3.09 10.48 -3.33
N ALA A 58 -2.74 11.15 -4.42
CA ALA A 58 -3.68 11.92 -5.24
C ALA A 58 -4.42 11.04 -6.25
N ILE A 59 -5.48 11.61 -6.81
CA ILE A 59 -6.25 11.11 -7.95
C ILE A 59 -6.24 12.21 -9.01
N GLU A 60 -6.16 11.87 -10.28
CA GLU A 60 -6.40 12.80 -11.38
C GLU A 60 -7.83 13.37 -11.28
N ALA A 61 -7.99 14.65 -11.59
CA ALA A 61 -9.28 15.34 -11.36
C ALA A 61 -10.44 14.78 -12.18
N ASP A 62 -10.12 14.23 -13.37
CA ASP A 62 -11.07 13.64 -14.32
C ASP A 62 -11.29 12.11 -14.11
N ASP A 63 -10.53 11.47 -13.21
CA ASP A 63 -10.75 10.06 -12.88
C ASP A 63 -12.11 9.88 -12.18
N PRO A 64 -13.06 9.09 -12.72
CA PRO A 64 -14.37 8.92 -12.13
C PRO A 64 -14.36 8.18 -10.79
N ILE A 65 -13.26 7.51 -10.44
CA ILE A 65 -13.17 6.70 -9.22
C ILE A 65 -12.56 7.54 -8.09
N GLU A 66 -13.27 7.63 -6.96
CA GLU A 66 -12.86 8.43 -5.80
C GLU A 66 -11.71 7.82 -4.96
N ARG A 67 -11.27 6.61 -5.30
CA ARG A 67 -10.14 5.93 -4.68
C ARG A 67 -8.90 6.03 -5.56
N CYS A 68 -7.76 6.36 -4.96
CA CYS A 68 -6.48 6.40 -5.67
C CYS A 68 -6.03 4.99 -6.10
N ARG A 69 -5.04 4.93 -6.97
CA ARG A 69 -4.48 3.69 -7.51
C ARG A 69 -4.06 2.67 -6.44
N SER A 70 -3.57 3.12 -5.28
CA SER A 70 -3.26 2.24 -4.15
C SER A 70 -4.52 1.70 -3.47
N CYS A 71 -5.51 2.56 -3.18
CA CYS A 71 -6.71 2.17 -2.44
C CYS A 71 -7.66 1.28 -3.25
N ARG A 72 -7.56 1.28 -4.58
CA ARG A 72 -8.29 0.33 -5.46
C ARG A 72 -7.80 -1.11 -5.32
N LEU A 73 -6.60 -1.31 -4.79
CA LEU A 73 -6.04 -2.66 -4.57
C LEU A 73 -6.45 -3.25 -3.23
N THR A 74 -7.07 -2.50 -2.34
CA THR A 74 -7.54 -3.03 -1.05
C THR A 74 -8.92 -3.63 -1.20
N GLY A 75 -9.05 -4.91 -0.89
CA GLY A 75 -10.34 -5.61 -0.81
C GLY A 75 -11.21 -5.11 0.33
N ALA A 76 -12.51 -5.43 0.28
CA ALA A 76 -13.43 -5.14 1.37
C ALA A 76 -13.01 -5.86 2.65
N LEU A 77 -13.08 -5.17 3.80
CA LEU A 77 -12.63 -5.67 5.10
C LEU A 77 -13.63 -5.38 6.18
N SER A 78 -13.75 -6.37 7.05
CA SER A 78 -14.57 -6.33 8.25
C SER A 78 -13.77 -6.15 9.55
N ALA A 79 -12.56 -5.58 9.50
CA ALA A 79 -11.74 -5.37 10.70
C ALA A 79 -12.22 -4.13 11.49
N VAL A 80 -13.34 -4.25 12.18
CA VAL A 80 -13.81 -3.25 13.15
C VAL A 80 -12.85 -3.26 14.35
N GLY A 81 -12.38 -2.08 14.78
CA GLY A 81 -11.52 -1.94 15.94
C GLY A 81 -10.01 -2.08 15.70
N ALA A 82 -9.58 -2.26 14.44
CA ALA A 82 -8.16 -2.37 14.08
C ALA A 82 -7.67 -1.24 13.16
N GLU A 83 -8.28 -0.05 13.27
CA GLU A 83 -8.04 1.08 12.37
C GLU A 83 -6.57 1.52 12.35
N SER A 84 -5.91 1.58 13.51
CA SER A 84 -4.51 1.98 13.61
C SER A 84 -3.56 0.98 12.94
N LEU A 85 -3.82 -0.32 13.12
CA LEU A 85 -3.01 -1.38 12.49
C LEU A 85 -3.22 -1.38 10.97
N ARG A 86 -4.47 -1.20 10.53
CA ARG A 86 -4.80 -1.07 9.12
C ARG A 86 -4.14 0.16 8.49
N SER A 87 -4.14 1.30 9.16
CA SER A 87 -3.43 2.51 8.69
C SER A 87 -1.94 2.24 8.45
N ARG A 88 -1.28 1.53 9.35
CA ARG A 88 0.13 1.15 9.20
C ARG A 88 0.34 0.17 8.03
N ALA A 89 -0.53 -0.81 7.87
CA ALA A 89 -0.50 -1.74 6.73
C ALA A 89 -0.69 -0.99 5.39
N GLU A 90 -1.65 -0.07 5.33
CA GLU A 90 -1.90 0.79 4.18
C GLU A 90 -0.70 1.71 3.85
N ALA A 91 -0.05 2.28 4.86
CA ALA A 91 1.15 3.08 4.66
C ALA A 91 2.29 2.25 4.06
N ALA A 92 2.55 1.05 4.61
CA ALA A 92 3.56 0.13 4.07
C ALA A 92 3.22 -0.33 2.64
N LYS A 93 1.95 -0.60 2.35
CA LYS A 93 1.49 -0.91 0.99
C LYS A 93 1.77 0.23 0.02
N ARG A 94 1.48 1.48 0.38
CA ARG A 94 1.79 2.64 -0.47
C ARG A 94 3.27 2.77 -0.76
N GLN A 95 4.14 2.51 0.21
CA GLN A 95 5.60 2.55 0.03
C GLN A 95 6.09 1.45 -0.93
N VAL A 96 5.57 0.23 -0.81
CA VAL A 96 5.97 -0.85 -1.73
C VAL A 96 5.44 -0.61 -3.15
N LEU A 97 4.21 -0.12 -3.30
CA LEU A 97 3.64 0.23 -4.60
C LEU A 97 4.39 1.39 -5.27
N TYR A 98 4.84 2.37 -4.48
CA TYR A 98 5.72 3.42 -4.98
C TYR A 98 7.02 2.85 -5.55
N THR A 99 7.62 1.85 -4.88
CA THR A 99 8.81 1.17 -5.42
C THR A 99 8.52 0.49 -6.76
N LEU A 100 7.38 -0.19 -6.89
CA LEU A 100 6.98 -0.83 -8.15
C LEU A 100 6.79 0.20 -9.28
N LEU A 101 6.16 1.33 -8.97
CA LEU A 101 6.00 2.43 -9.94
C LEU A 101 7.34 2.99 -10.42
N GLN A 102 8.30 3.17 -9.49
CA GLN A 102 9.64 3.64 -9.84
C GLN A 102 10.40 2.64 -10.73
N LEU A 103 10.18 1.35 -10.53
CA LEU A 103 10.78 0.29 -11.34
C LEU A 103 10.03 0.03 -12.66
N GLY A 104 8.92 0.74 -12.91
CA GLY A 104 8.09 0.51 -14.10
C GLY A 104 7.38 -0.84 -14.10
N VAL A 105 7.26 -1.50 -12.93
CA VAL A 105 6.61 -2.81 -12.81
C VAL A 105 5.09 -2.62 -12.82
N PRO A 106 4.37 -3.20 -13.82
CA PRO A 106 2.94 -3.00 -13.96
C PRO A 106 2.14 -3.80 -12.94
N PHE A 107 1.13 -3.16 -12.35
CA PHE A 107 0.12 -3.81 -11.52
C PHE A 107 -1.26 -3.18 -11.76
N ALA A 108 -2.31 -3.99 -11.61
CA ALA A 108 -3.70 -3.58 -11.75
C ALA A 108 -4.56 -4.24 -10.66
N PRO A 109 -5.70 -3.66 -10.29
CA PRO A 109 -6.62 -4.29 -9.36
C PRO A 109 -7.12 -5.65 -9.87
N LYS A 110 -7.27 -6.60 -8.95
CA LYS A 110 -7.93 -7.87 -9.21
C LYS A 110 -9.43 -7.64 -9.44
N ILE A 111 -9.96 -8.08 -10.57
CA ILE A 111 -11.34 -7.81 -11.00
C ILE A 111 -12.33 -8.92 -10.63
N HIS A 112 -11.87 -10.18 -10.46
CA HIS A 112 -12.66 -11.32 -9.99
C HIS A 112 -11.75 -12.36 -9.32
N GLU A 113 -12.30 -13.35 -8.63
CA GLU A 113 -11.49 -14.32 -7.85
C GLU A 113 -10.53 -15.16 -8.73
N GLY A 114 -10.91 -15.50 -9.93
CA GLY A 114 -10.07 -16.23 -10.88
C GLY A 114 -9.01 -15.38 -11.59
N ASP A 115 -8.99 -14.06 -11.38
CA ASP A 115 -7.99 -13.16 -11.99
C ASP A 115 -6.64 -13.29 -11.29
N ARG A 116 -5.77 -14.10 -11.86
CA ARG A 116 -4.39 -14.32 -11.36
C ARG A 116 -3.41 -13.20 -11.76
N GLN A 117 -3.79 -12.33 -12.68
CA GLN A 117 -2.98 -11.20 -13.14
C GLN A 117 -3.22 -9.94 -12.32
N GLY A 118 -4.41 -9.80 -11.74
CA GLY A 118 -4.77 -8.71 -10.85
C GLY A 118 -4.18 -8.87 -9.46
N LEU A 119 -3.98 -7.73 -8.78
CA LEU A 119 -3.43 -7.65 -7.42
C LEU A 119 -4.49 -7.14 -6.45
N ARG A 120 -4.64 -7.81 -5.32
CA ARG A 120 -5.51 -7.40 -4.21
C ARG A 120 -4.79 -7.59 -2.89
N PHE A 121 -4.96 -6.64 -1.97
CA PHE A 121 -4.51 -6.75 -0.59
C PHE A 121 -5.72 -6.95 0.33
N VAL A 122 -5.57 -7.85 1.28
CA VAL A 122 -6.57 -8.16 2.31
C VAL A 122 -5.88 -8.08 3.67
N TRP A 123 -6.47 -7.29 4.58
CA TRP A 123 -5.97 -7.13 5.93
C TRP A 123 -6.77 -8.03 6.87
N ALA A 124 -6.18 -9.15 7.30
CA ALA A 124 -6.82 -10.11 8.17
C ALA A 124 -6.59 -9.75 9.65
N HIS A 125 -7.66 -9.70 10.44
CA HIS A 125 -7.54 -9.55 11.90
C HIS A 125 -7.91 -10.88 12.58
N PRO A 126 -7.11 -11.37 13.55
CA PRO A 126 -7.43 -12.59 14.29
C PRO A 126 -8.85 -12.55 14.89
N GLY A 127 -9.62 -13.60 14.67
CA GLY A 127 -10.99 -13.75 15.16
C GLY A 127 -12.09 -13.14 14.29
N GLN A 128 -11.75 -12.47 13.16
CA GLN A 128 -12.75 -11.82 12.32
C GLN A 128 -12.82 -12.35 10.86
N SER A 129 -11.96 -13.27 10.47
CA SER A 129 -11.99 -13.85 9.13
C SER A 129 -11.48 -15.30 9.11
N GLU A 130 -11.94 -16.09 8.13
CA GLU A 130 -11.43 -17.44 7.85
C GLU A 130 -9.93 -17.41 7.47
N PHE A 131 -9.42 -16.27 7.00
CA PHE A 131 -8.01 -16.03 6.65
C PHE A 131 -7.15 -15.59 7.85
N SER A 132 -7.62 -15.74 9.07
CA SER A 132 -7.12 -15.05 10.27
C SER A 132 -5.72 -15.46 10.75
N MET A 133 -5.07 -16.45 10.16
CA MET A 133 -3.89 -17.05 10.77
C MET A 133 -2.57 -16.82 10.03
N LEU A 134 -2.55 -16.56 8.73
CA LEU A 134 -1.30 -16.50 7.97
C LEU A 134 -1.22 -15.29 7.04
N THR A 135 -0.09 -14.60 7.09
CA THR A 135 0.33 -13.71 6.01
C THR A 135 0.74 -14.58 4.82
N GLY A 136 0.32 -14.25 3.61
CA GLY A 136 0.64 -15.05 2.44
C GLY A 136 0.05 -14.51 1.13
N HIS A 137 0.50 -15.09 0.02
CA HIS A 137 -0.01 -14.82 -1.32
C HIS A 137 -0.78 -16.01 -1.88
N HIS A 138 -1.94 -15.74 -2.49
CA HIS A 138 -2.71 -16.73 -3.24
C HIS A 138 -3.37 -16.09 -4.46
N SER A 139 -2.99 -16.55 -5.66
CA SER A 139 -3.64 -16.19 -6.92
C SER A 139 -3.91 -14.68 -7.09
N GLY A 140 -2.90 -13.83 -6.86
CA GLY A 140 -3.01 -12.37 -6.96
C GLY A 140 -3.59 -11.68 -5.73
N THR A 141 -3.99 -12.42 -4.70
CA THR A 141 -4.41 -11.85 -3.42
C THR A 141 -3.29 -12.01 -2.38
N ILE A 142 -2.88 -10.89 -1.80
CA ILE A 142 -1.93 -10.85 -0.67
C ILE A 142 -2.74 -10.61 0.59
N VAL A 143 -2.65 -11.55 1.53
CA VAL A 143 -3.24 -11.44 2.86
C VAL A 143 -2.16 -11.07 3.86
N LEU A 144 -2.39 -10.03 4.66
CA LEU A 144 -1.53 -9.66 5.79
C LEU A 144 -2.32 -9.80 7.09
N ASN A 145 -1.79 -10.58 8.02
CA ASN A 145 -2.27 -10.58 9.39
C ASN A 145 -1.94 -9.22 10.04
N LEU A 146 -2.97 -8.48 10.48
CA LEU A 146 -2.81 -7.14 11.04
C LEU A 146 -1.98 -7.11 12.34
N ASN A 147 -1.82 -8.22 13.04
CA ASN A 147 -0.89 -8.30 14.17
C ASN A 147 0.56 -8.01 13.74
N GLU A 148 0.92 -8.24 12.47
CA GLU A 148 2.23 -7.85 11.94
C GLU A 148 2.42 -6.32 11.91
N ALA A 149 1.35 -5.54 11.95
CA ALA A 149 1.40 -4.09 12.07
C ALA A 149 1.46 -3.59 13.53
N ASP A 150 1.27 -4.48 14.52
CA ASP A 150 1.51 -4.18 15.93
C ASP A 150 3.00 -4.34 16.26
N ASP A 151 3.62 -3.27 16.78
CA ASP A 151 5.06 -3.25 17.04
C ASP A 151 5.48 -4.24 18.12
N ALA A 152 4.68 -4.38 19.19
CA ALA A 152 4.99 -5.27 20.30
C ALA A 152 4.87 -6.74 19.87
N HIS A 153 3.77 -7.08 19.15
CA HIS A 153 3.57 -8.42 18.62
C HIS A 153 4.68 -8.80 17.62
N ARG A 154 4.98 -7.90 16.68
CA ARG A 154 6.01 -8.13 15.66
C ARG A 154 7.39 -8.34 16.25
N GLU A 155 7.78 -7.53 17.25
CA GLU A 155 9.07 -7.66 17.92
C GLU A 155 9.15 -8.96 18.74
N ALA A 156 8.10 -9.34 19.47
CA ALA A 156 8.04 -10.61 20.18
C ALA A 156 8.19 -11.80 19.23
N THR A 157 7.51 -11.75 18.09
CA THR A 157 7.59 -12.78 17.04
C THR A 157 8.98 -12.84 16.42
N ARG A 158 9.59 -11.68 16.12
CA ARG A 158 10.96 -11.58 15.61
C ARG A 158 11.97 -12.27 16.54
N VAL A 159 11.89 -11.96 17.82
CA VAL A 159 12.78 -12.56 18.85
C VAL A 159 12.54 -14.07 18.95
N SER A 160 11.28 -14.50 19.00
CA SER A 160 10.90 -15.91 19.09
C SER A 160 11.44 -16.76 17.94
N PHE A 161 11.50 -16.21 16.72
CA PHE A 161 12.01 -16.90 15.54
C PHE A 161 13.51 -16.66 15.28
N GLY A 162 14.17 -15.83 16.09
CA GLY A 162 15.59 -15.49 15.88
C GLY A 162 15.84 -14.71 14.59
N GLU A 163 14.84 -14.00 14.08
CA GLU A 163 14.95 -13.24 12.85
C GLU A 163 15.77 -11.96 13.07
N PRO A 164 16.71 -11.60 12.17
CA PRO A 164 17.47 -10.36 12.29
C PRO A 164 16.60 -9.12 12.08
N GLN A 165 15.57 -9.24 11.27
CA GLN A 165 14.64 -8.15 10.94
C GLN A 165 13.26 -8.70 10.61
N ARG A 166 12.20 -8.04 11.12
CA ARG A 166 10.80 -8.32 10.80
C ARG A 166 10.03 -7.00 10.64
N THR A 167 9.51 -6.71 9.46
CA THR A 167 8.78 -5.47 9.18
C THR A 167 7.55 -5.73 8.30
N VAL A 168 6.50 -4.92 8.45
CA VAL A 168 5.32 -4.96 7.56
C VAL A 168 5.72 -4.80 6.10
N LEU A 169 6.62 -3.84 5.84
CA LEU A 169 7.13 -3.59 4.48
C LEU A 169 7.89 -4.81 3.93
N GLY A 170 8.65 -5.51 4.78
CA GLY A 170 9.36 -6.74 4.44
C GLY A 170 8.40 -7.86 4.04
N HIS A 171 7.34 -8.09 4.82
CA HIS A 171 6.30 -9.06 4.49
C HIS A 171 5.62 -8.73 3.15
N LEU A 172 5.19 -7.49 2.96
CA LEU A 172 4.55 -7.09 1.70
C LEU A 172 5.47 -7.26 0.49
N ARG A 173 6.78 -7.01 0.63
CA ARG A 173 7.76 -7.25 -0.43
C ARG A 173 7.92 -8.73 -0.74
N HIS A 174 7.95 -9.58 0.31
CA HIS A 174 8.04 -11.02 0.16
C HIS A 174 6.84 -11.59 -0.61
N GLU A 175 5.63 -11.23 -0.19
CA GLU A 175 4.40 -11.70 -0.82
C GLU A 175 4.23 -11.17 -2.26
N LEU A 176 4.67 -9.94 -2.52
CA LEU A 176 4.75 -9.42 -3.89
C LEU A 176 5.78 -10.18 -4.74
N GLY A 177 6.86 -10.68 -4.13
CA GLY A 177 7.81 -11.56 -4.80
C GLY A 177 7.12 -12.83 -5.32
N HIS A 178 6.29 -13.48 -4.50
CA HIS A 178 5.47 -14.62 -4.91
C HIS A 178 4.47 -14.26 -6.02
N TYR A 179 3.77 -13.12 -5.89
CA TYR A 179 2.85 -12.64 -6.93
C TYR A 179 3.55 -12.44 -8.28
N PHE A 180 4.72 -11.78 -8.30
CA PHE A 180 5.45 -11.56 -9.55
C PHE A 180 6.10 -12.81 -10.10
N PHE A 181 6.59 -13.72 -9.24
CA PHE A 181 7.04 -15.04 -9.67
C PHE A 181 5.92 -15.79 -10.39
N GLN A 182 4.73 -15.86 -9.78
CA GLN A 182 3.56 -16.49 -10.38
C GLN A 182 3.20 -15.84 -11.72
N ARG A 183 3.21 -14.53 -11.77
CA ARG A 183 2.78 -13.77 -12.96
C ARG A 183 3.76 -13.84 -14.12
N PHE A 184 5.04 -13.82 -13.85
CA PHE A 184 6.08 -13.65 -14.87
C PHE A 184 6.88 -14.93 -15.17
N ILE A 185 6.94 -15.85 -14.23
CA ILE A 185 7.85 -17.01 -14.30
C ILE A 185 7.07 -18.33 -14.34
N GLU A 186 6.11 -18.52 -13.41
CA GLU A 186 5.37 -19.78 -13.29
C GLU A 186 4.66 -20.15 -14.58
N GLY A 187 4.83 -21.41 -15.02
CA GLY A 187 4.20 -21.95 -16.22
C GLY A 187 4.86 -21.57 -17.56
N ARG A 188 6.02 -20.91 -17.52
CA ARG A 188 6.80 -20.70 -18.73
C ARG A 188 7.74 -21.88 -18.97
N PRO A 189 7.68 -22.54 -20.16
CA PRO A 189 8.48 -23.75 -20.44
C PRO A 189 9.98 -23.47 -20.57
N GLU A 190 10.41 -22.22 -20.62
CA GLU A 190 11.79 -21.79 -20.90
C GLU A 190 12.54 -21.31 -19.66
N VAL A 191 11.97 -21.46 -18.46
CA VAL A 191 12.59 -21.04 -17.19
C VAL A 191 12.85 -22.21 -16.28
#